data_6757a10abe5a535570fa5d8c2492a6cf
#
_entry.id   6757a10abe5a535570fa5d8c2492a6cf
#
_cell.length_a   1.000
_cell.length_b   1.000
_cell.length_c   1.000
_cell.angle_alpha   90.00
_cell.angle_beta   90.00
_cell.angle_gamma   90.00
#
_symmetry.space_group_name_H-M   'P 1'
#
loop_
_entity.id
_entity.type
_entity.pdbx_description
1 polymer ?
#
loop_
_entity_poly.entity_id
_entity_poly.type
_entity_poly.pdbx_seq_one_letter_code
_entity_poly.pdbx_strand_id
1 'polypeptide(L)'
;MPDQLAENLSGKEVMTSSGTYIGVLRNIQMNTKTGEVDDLLVSPFDDVNPDQHRFETVTDEGERAFSIPVSNVRDVDDAVVLN
;
A
#
# COMPACT_ATOMS: atom_id res chain seq x y z
N MET A 1 19.59 -4.54 -2.38
CA MET A 1 19.22 -4.56 -3.80
C MET A 1 17.80 -4.10 -3.95
N PRO A 2 17.53 -3.18 -4.91
CA PRO A 2 16.17 -2.65 -5.08
C PRO A 2 15.14 -3.75 -5.34
N ASP A 3 15.51 -4.77 -6.11
CA ASP A 3 14.59 -5.85 -6.45
C ASP A 3 14.16 -6.65 -5.22
N GLN A 4 15.09 -6.86 -4.30
CA GLN A 4 14.77 -7.59 -3.08
C GLN A 4 13.85 -6.80 -2.17
N LEU A 5 14.00 -5.47 -2.14
CA LEU A 5 13.10 -4.62 -1.38
C LEU A 5 11.69 -4.67 -1.95
N ALA A 6 11.56 -4.57 -3.27
CA ALA A 6 10.25 -4.64 -3.91
C ALA A 6 9.60 -6.00 -3.70
N GLU A 7 10.37 -7.08 -3.79
CA GLU A 7 9.87 -8.42 -3.55
C GLU A 7 9.45 -8.62 -2.10
N ASN A 8 10.20 -8.07 -1.17
CA ASN A 8 9.87 -8.20 0.25
C ASN A 8 8.62 -7.43 0.64
N LEU A 9 8.35 -6.32 -0.03
CA LEU A 9 7.17 -5.50 0.25
C LEU A 9 5.94 -5.99 -0.51
N SER A 10 6.13 -6.42 -1.76
CA SER A 10 5.03 -6.88 -2.59
C SER A 10 4.42 -8.15 -2.01
N GLY A 11 3.11 -8.17 -1.90
CA GLY A 11 2.38 -9.30 -1.33
C GLY A 11 2.17 -9.24 0.16
N LYS A 12 2.76 -8.25 0.86
CA LYS A 12 2.50 -8.07 2.29
C LYS A 12 1.08 -7.54 2.50
N GLU A 13 0.43 -8.03 3.54
CA GLU A 13 -0.86 -7.50 3.92
C GLU A 13 -0.69 -6.10 4.52
N VAL A 14 -1.70 -5.26 4.31
CA VAL A 14 -1.71 -3.88 4.80
C VAL A 14 -2.79 -3.75 5.86
N MET A 15 -2.43 -3.21 7.00
CA MET A 15 -3.27 -3.13 8.18
C MET A 15 -3.32 -1.69 8.68
N THR A 16 -4.48 -1.27 9.15
CA THR A 16 -4.63 0.04 9.80
C THR A 16 -4.09 -0.02 11.23
N SER A 17 -3.94 1.16 11.84
CA SER A 17 -3.47 1.25 13.22
C SER A 17 -4.42 0.58 14.22
N SER A 18 -5.68 0.40 13.84
CA SER A 18 -6.67 -0.28 14.67
C SER A 18 -6.60 -1.81 14.53
N GLY A 19 -5.73 -2.33 13.67
CA GLY A 19 -5.58 -3.76 13.50
C GLY A 19 -6.46 -4.37 12.41
N THR A 20 -7.08 -3.53 11.58
CA THR A 20 -7.95 -3.99 10.50
C THR A 20 -7.14 -4.18 9.22
N TYR A 21 -7.17 -5.38 8.66
CA TYR A 21 -6.53 -5.65 7.37
C TYR A 21 -7.40 -5.12 6.25
N ILE A 22 -6.80 -4.33 5.35
CA ILE A 22 -7.55 -3.67 4.28
C ILE A 22 -7.20 -4.20 2.89
N GLY A 23 -6.06 -4.83 2.74
CA GLY A 23 -5.67 -5.34 1.43
C GLY A 23 -4.24 -5.85 1.42
N VAL A 24 -3.72 -6.01 0.21
CA VAL A 24 -2.38 -6.53 -0.03
C VAL A 24 -1.60 -5.51 -0.85
N LEU A 25 -0.37 -5.26 -0.46
CA LEU A 25 0.50 -4.36 -1.21
C LEU A 25 0.80 -4.96 -2.57
N ARG A 26 0.41 -4.25 -3.64
CA ARG A 26 0.59 -4.74 -5.01
C ARG A 26 1.71 -4.05 -5.75
N ASN A 27 1.98 -2.80 -5.42
CA ASN A 27 2.98 -2.03 -6.15
C ASN A 27 3.42 -0.83 -5.33
N ILE A 28 4.51 -0.23 -5.76
CA ILE A 28 5.11 0.93 -5.12
C ILE A 28 5.33 1.98 -6.20
N GLN A 29 4.89 3.21 -5.95
CA GLN A 29 5.18 4.32 -6.84
C GLN A 29 6.38 5.09 -6.32
N MET A 30 7.37 5.26 -7.19
CA MET A 30 8.60 5.95 -6.84
C MET A 30 8.70 7.25 -7.63
N ASN A 31 9.32 8.23 -7.00
CA ASN A 31 9.68 9.46 -7.67
C ASN A 31 10.92 9.19 -8.53
N THR A 32 10.78 9.33 -9.85
CA THR A 32 11.87 9.02 -10.78
C THR A 32 13.05 9.99 -10.67
N LYS A 33 12.83 11.16 -10.11
CA LYS A 33 13.89 12.16 -9.96
C LYS A 33 14.72 11.93 -8.72
N THR A 34 14.09 11.52 -7.61
CA THR A 34 14.76 11.36 -6.33
C THR A 34 15.02 9.91 -5.97
N GLY A 35 14.30 8.98 -6.59
CA GLY A 35 14.36 7.57 -6.24
C GLY A 35 13.61 7.22 -4.95
N GLU A 36 12.91 8.17 -4.37
CA GLU A 36 12.17 7.95 -3.14
C GLU A 36 10.81 7.33 -3.42
N VAL A 37 10.32 6.53 -2.47
CA VAL A 37 8.98 5.96 -2.55
C VAL A 37 7.98 7.05 -2.15
N ASP A 38 7.03 7.34 -3.03
CA ASP A 38 6.00 8.33 -2.76
C ASP A 38 4.73 7.69 -2.23
N ASP A 39 4.23 6.65 -2.89
CA ASP A 39 2.96 6.03 -2.56
C ASP A 39 3.06 4.52 -2.64
N LEU A 40 2.19 3.87 -1.88
CA LEU A 40 1.98 2.43 -1.95
C LEU A 40 0.65 2.18 -2.63
N LEU A 41 0.62 1.23 -3.55
CA LEU A 41 -0.62 0.79 -4.19
C LEU A 41 -1.06 -0.51 -3.55
N VAL A 42 -2.26 -0.52 -3.00
CA VAL A 42 -2.80 -1.62 -2.23
C VAL A 42 -4.05 -2.15 -2.90
N SER A 43 -4.07 -3.45 -3.18
CA SER A 43 -5.28 -4.12 -3.66
C SER A 43 -6.20 -4.38 -2.49
N PRO A 44 -7.40 -3.74 -2.45
CA PRO A 44 -8.30 -3.93 -1.32
C PRO A 44 -8.90 -5.33 -1.31
N PHE A 45 -9.16 -5.85 -0.12
CA PHE A 45 -9.93 -7.08 0.02
C PHE A 45 -11.39 -6.84 -0.38
N ASP A 46 -12.06 -7.90 -0.80
CA ASP A 46 -13.45 -7.81 -1.30
C ASP A 46 -14.42 -7.29 -0.26
N ASP A 47 -14.18 -7.58 1.01
CA ASP A 47 -15.03 -7.16 2.12
C ASP A 47 -14.73 -5.76 2.64
N VAL A 48 -13.73 -5.09 2.06
CA VAL A 48 -13.36 -3.73 2.46
C VAL A 48 -14.17 -2.73 1.64
N ASN A 49 -14.88 -1.85 2.33
CA ASN A 49 -15.62 -0.78 1.68
C ASN A 49 -14.69 0.44 1.53
N PRO A 50 -14.37 0.86 0.29
CA PRO A 50 -13.49 2.01 0.07
C PRO A 50 -14.01 3.31 0.71
N ASP A 51 -15.33 3.44 0.84
CA ASP A 51 -15.93 4.64 1.42
C ASP A 51 -15.68 4.77 2.92
N GLN A 52 -15.34 3.68 3.58
CA GLN A 52 -15.04 3.68 5.01
C GLN A 52 -13.61 4.11 5.31
N HIS A 53 -12.77 4.18 4.31
CA HIS A 53 -11.38 4.55 4.46
C HIS A 53 -11.10 5.81 3.66
N ARG A 54 -10.23 6.66 4.21
CA ARG A 54 -9.93 7.97 3.60
C ARG A 54 -8.78 7.90 2.61
N PHE A 55 -8.54 6.75 2.05
CA PHE A 55 -7.47 6.59 1.07
C PHE A 55 -7.97 6.96 -0.32
N GLU A 56 -7.08 7.55 -1.09
CA GLU A 56 -7.37 7.83 -2.49
C GLU A 56 -7.47 6.51 -3.24
N THR A 57 -8.48 6.41 -4.10
CA THR A 57 -8.67 5.24 -4.94
C THR A 57 -8.21 5.57 -6.34
N VAL A 58 -7.38 4.70 -6.92
CA VAL A 58 -6.88 4.85 -8.27
C VAL A 58 -7.14 3.56 -9.05
N THR A 59 -7.03 3.65 -10.38
CA THR A 59 -7.07 2.47 -11.24
C THR A 59 -5.67 2.13 -11.68
N ASP A 60 -5.24 0.92 -11.39
CA ASP A 60 -3.92 0.42 -11.75
C ASP A 60 -4.10 -0.88 -12.54
N GLU A 61 -3.68 -0.86 -13.81
CA GLU A 61 -3.82 -2.00 -14.72
C GLU A 61 -5.28 -2.50 -14.81
N GLY A 62 -6.22 -1.56 -14.81
CA GLY A 62 -7.64 -1.87 -14.91
C GLY A 62 -8.30 -2.30 -13.61
N GLU A 63 -7.55 -2.34 -12.51
CA GLU A 63 -8.08 -2.74 -11.22
C GLU A 63 -8.04 -1.58 -10.23
N ARG A 64 -9.01 -1.60 -9.32
CA ARG A 64 -9.08 -0.58 -8.27
C ARG A 64 -8.00 -0.86 -7.23
N ALA A 65 -7.35 0.21 -6.80
CA ALA A 65 -6.33 0.14 -5.76
C ALA A 65 -6.42 1.37 -4.86
N PHE A 66 -5.99 1.22 -3.62
CA PHE A 66 -5.77 2.38 -2.75
C PHE A 66 -4.38 2.95 -3.03
N SER A 67 -4.30 4.27 -3.12
CA SER A 67 -3.02 4.98 -3.18
C SER A 67 -2.77 5.57 -1.79
N ILE A 68 -1.76 5.06 -1.12
CA ILE A 68 -1.48 5.42 0.27
C ILE A 68 -0.10 6.07 0.32
N PRO A 69 -0.01 7.34 0.77
CA PRO A 69 1.29 7.99 0.90
C PRO A 69 2.21 7.24 1.86
N VAL A 70 3.48 7.16 1.52
CA VAL A 70 4.46 6.48 2.38
C VAL A 70 4.52 7.13 3.77
N SER A 71 4.20 8.41 3.87
CA SER A 71 4.16 9.11 5.15
C SER A 71 3.09 8.55 6.09
N ASN A 72 2.13 7.81 5.59
CA ASN A 72 1.12 7.14 6.41
C ASN A 72 1.57 5.78 6.93
N VAL A 73 2.72 5.31 6.52
CA VAL A 73 3.25 4.04 6.98
C VAL A 73 3.91 4.22 8.33
N ARG A 74 3.45 3.46 9.31
CA ARG A 74 4.00 3.49 10.66
C ARG A 74 5.12 2.48 10.83
N ASP A 75 4.93 1.30 10.26
CA ASP A 75 5.87 0.21 10.43
C ASP A 75 5.73 -0.78 9.29
N VAL A 76 6.82 -1.48 8.99
CA VAL A 76 6.85 -2.55 8.00
C VAL A 76 7.58 -3.73 8.62
N ASP A 77 6.86 -4.81 8.83
CA ASP A 77 7.42 -6.05 9.32
C ASP A 77 6.75 -7.18 8.54
N ASP A 78 6.09 -8.11 9.20
CA ASP A 78 5.30 -9.13 8.49
C ASP A 78 4.15 -8.52 7.72
N ALA A 79 3.63 -7.41 8.19
CA ALA A 79 2.61 -6.63 7.51
C ALA A 79 3.02 -5.16 7.47
N VAL A 80 2.41 -4.40 6.55
CA VAL A 80 2.54 -2.96 6.49
C VAL A 80 1.49 -2.37 7.42
N VAL A 81 1.92 -1.62 8.43
CA VAL A 81 1.02 -1.01 9.40
C VAL A 81 0.95 0.49 9.11
N LEU A 82 -0.26 0.98 8.98
CA LEU A 82 -0.53 2.39 8.71
C LEU A 82 -0.77 3.16 10.01
N ASN A 83 -0.56 4.46 9.93
CA ASN A 83 -0.89 5.35 11.04
C ASN A 83 -2.38 5.49 11.27
#